data_06188b7c1055d82127e193f2eec8b9f5
#
_entry.id   06188b7c1055d82127e193f2eec8b9f5
#
_cell.length_a   1.000
_cell.length_b   1.000
_cell.length_c   1.000
_cell.angle_alpha   90.00
_cell.angle_beta   90.00
_cell.angle_gamma   90.00
#
_symmetry.space_group_name_H-M   'P 1'
#
loop_
_entity.id
_entity.type
_entity.pdbx_description
1 polymer ?
#
loop_
_entity_poly.entity_id
_entity_poly.type
_entity_poly.pdbx_seq_one_letter_code
_entity_poly.pdbx_strand_id
1 'polypeptide(L)'
;DILVPYIGVNGEKRRVNYASITKENLFVANDIQLENTNEKFNLYAGVRGTLSKKLSFNLSGSFKRTTNDYLFVQIADTNRTLSKEYYAVYDEIDALSFKGEMAYQVNNKLTLYGQADYFIFETANQAEAWHRPDVKASISGAYNLRDKIIVKTDLIFWGEQFARGEANLDVNNAIIDYDVVKLKSIFDANLNVEYRYTKRLSAFVQFNNIGGINFEKYKDYPTQGFNVWCGLTYAF
;
A
#
# COMPACT_ATOMS: atom_id res chain seq x y z
N ASP A 1 7.99 17.69 -26.77
CA ASP A 1 7.91 16.37 -26.11
C ASP A 1 9.32 15.97 -25.70
N ILE A 2 9.55 15.78 -24.42
CA ILE A 2 10.87 15.40 -23.90
C ILE A 2 10.71 14.03 -23.25
N LEU A 3 11.45 13.05 -23.77
CA LEU A 3 11.58 11.73 -23.18
C LEU A 3 12.94 11.62 -22.52
N VAL A 4 12.98 11.25 -21.25
CA VAL A 4 14.19 11.11 -20.47
C VAL A 4 14.27 9.67 -19.95
N PRO A 5 15.06 8.80 -20.60
CA PRO A 5 15.35 7.49 -20.05
C PRO A 5 16.27 7.63 -18.84
N TYR A 6 16.14 6.69 -17.91
CA TYR A 6 17.01 6.62 -16.74
C TYR A 6 17.24 5.18 -16.32
N ILE A 7 18.38 4.93 -15.72
CA ILE A 7 18.75 3.67 -15.11
C ILE A 7 19.52 3.97 -13.83
N GLY A 8 19.38 3.11 -12.84
CA GLY A 8 20.11 3.25 -11.60
C GLY A 8 20.13 1.97 -10.78
N VAL A 9 21.01 1.98 -9.81
CA VAL A 9 21.12 0.92 -8.81
C VAL A 9 21.31 1.58 -7.45
N ASN A 10 20.61 1.07 -6.46
CA ASN A 10 20.78 1.44 -5.07
C ASN A 10 20.64 0.21 -4.17
N GLY A 11 20.90 0.40 -2.91
CA GLY A 11 20.70 -0.57 -1.86
C GLY A 11 20.80 0.13 -0.51
N GLU A 12 20.12 -0.38 0.49
CA GLU A 12 20.13 0.21 1.81
C GLU A 12 20.01 -0.84 2.92
N LYS A 13 20.57 -0.53 4.08
CA LYS A 13 20.28 -1.26 5.30
C LYS A 13 19.33 -0.44 6.16
N ARG A 14 18.09 -0.89 6.28
CA ARG A 14 17.03 -0.20 7.01
C ARG A 14 16.94 -0.76 8.42
N ARG A 15 17.08 0.13 9.41
CA ARG A 15 16.80 -0.20 10.80
C ARG A 15 15.29 -0.34 10.99
N VAL A 16 14.87 -1.51 11.45
CA VAL A 16 13.48 -1.80 11.80
C VAL A 16 13.32 -1.62 13.31
N ASN A 17 12.30 -0.87 13.72
CA ASN A 17 11.96 -0.67 15.12
C ASN A 17 10.44 -0.79 15.30
N TYR A 18 10.00 -0.91 16.55
CA TYR A 18 8.59 -1.10 16.89
C TYR A 18 7.70 0.01 16.28
N ALA A 19 8.11 1.26 16.38
CA ALA A 19 7.35 2.38 15.82
C ALA A 19 7.23 2.33 14.28
N SER A 20 8.22 1.77 13.56
CA SER A 20 8.12 1.61 12.11
C SER A 20 7.15 0.49 11.73
N ILE A 21 7.19 -0.62 12.47
CA ILE A 21 6.31 -1.78 12.24
C ILE A 21 4.85 -1.46 12.59
N THR A 22 4.59 -0.81 13.72
CA THR A 22 3.23 -0.45 14.12
C THR A 22 2.58 0.59 13.21
N LYS A 23 3.35 1.42 12.49
CA LYS A 23 2.80 2.28 11.44
C LYS A 23 2.27 1.50 10.24
N GLU A 24 2.87 0.35 9.96
CA GLU A 24 2.45 -0.51 8.85
C GLU A 24 1.30 -1.44 9.27
N ASN A 25 1.43 -2.07 10.43
CA ASN A 25 0.43 -2.94 11.02
C ASN A 25 0.23 -2.62 12.50
N LEU A 26 -0.95 -2.10 12.85
CA LEU A 26 -1.31 -1.73 14.23
C LEU A 26 -1.58 -2.95 15.14
N PHE A 27 -1.74 -4.14 14.57
CA PHE A 27 -2.13 -5.35 15.27
C PHE A 27 -0.94 -6.24 15.64
N VAL A 28 0.25 -5.66 15.69
CA VAL A 28 1.50 -6.34 15.99
C VAL A 28 1.64 -6.59 17.49
N ALA A 29 2.08 -7.79 17.86
CA ALA A 29 2.36 -8.17 19.24
C ALA A 29 3.44 -7.29 19.89
N ASN A 30 3.33 -7.07 21.20
CA ASN A 30 4.25 -6.22 21.95
C ASN A 30 5.64 -6.82 22.10
N ASP A 31 5.75 -8.15 22.05
CA ASP A 31 6.98 -8.93 22.23
C ASP A 31 7.63 -9.36 20.91
N ILE A 32 7.23 -8.72 19.81
CA ILE A 32 7.75 -9.02 18.47
C ILE A 32 9.27 -8.85 18.42
N GLN A 33 9.97 -9.86 17.92
CA GLN A 33 11.41 -9.77 17.67
C GLN A 33 11.68 -9.05 16.36
N LEU A 34 12.60 -8.08 16.40
CA LEU A 34 12.88 -7.20 15.27
C LEU A 34 14.31 -7.36 14.80
N GLU A 35 14.47 -7.55 13.50
CA GLU A 35 15.73 -7.56 12.80
C GLU A 35 15.80 -6.44 11.77
N ASN A 36 17.02 -6.05 11.41
CA ASN A 36 17.22 -5.04 10.37
C ASN A 36 17.08 -5.65 8.99
N THR A 37 16.29 -4.99 8.14
CA THR A 37 16.15 -5.35 6.74
C THR A 37 17.35 -4.85 5.93
N ASN A 38 17.86 -5.67 5.03
CA ASN A 38 18.97 -5.34 4.15
C ASN A 38 18.56 -5.49 2.68
N GLU A 39 18.29 -4.36 2.02
CA GLU A 39 18.14 -4.31 0.57
C GLU A 39 19.53 -4.41 -0.07
N LYS A 40 19.89 -5.60 -0.53
CA LYS A 40 21.22 -5.87 -1.13
C LYS A 40 21.44 -5.02 -2.35
N PHE A 41 20.43 -4.94 -3.20
CA PHE A 41 20.39 -4.06 -4.36
C PHE A 41 18.95 -3.90 -4.88
N ASN A 42 18.73 -2.79 -5.54
CA ASN A 42 17.57 -2.50 -6.34
C ASN A 42 18.04 -1.91 -7.66
N LEU A 43 17.96 -2.69 -8.73
CA LEU A 43 18.27 -2.27 -10.09
C LEU A 43 16.97 -1.78 -10.73
N TYR A 44 16.96 -0.57 -11.26
CA TYR A 44 15.79 -0.01 -11.91
C TYR A 44 16.12 0.71 -13.20
N ALA A 45 15.19 0.67 -14.15
CA ALA A 45 15.24 1.43 -15.38
C ALA A 45 13.85 1.98 -15.71
N GLY A 46 13.82 3.10 -16.40
CA GLY A 46 12.55 3.70 -16.76
C GLY A 46 12.68 4.80 -17.79
N VAL A 47 11.53 5.33 -18.16
CA VAL A 47 11.40 6.51 -19.02
C VAL A 47 10.35 7.43 -18.44
N ARG A 48 10.68 8.69 -18.32
CA ARG A 48 9.74 9.74 -17.92
C ARG A 48 9.71 10.84 -18.99
N GLY A 49 8.59 11.50 -19.08
CA GLY A 49 8.49 12.57 -20.06
C GLY A 49 7.15 13.28 -20.05
N THR A 50 7.02 14.15 -21.04
CA THR A 50 5.77 14.88 -21.32
C THR A 50 5.35 14.57 -22.75
N LEU A 51 4.14 14.02 -22.91
CA LEU A 51 3.52 13.79 -24.24
C LEU A 51 2.84 15.06 -24.75
N SER A 52 2.55 16.01 -23.87
CA SER A 52 2.03 17.32 -24.21
C SER A 52 2.27 18.28 -23.03
N LYS A 53 1.96 19.58 -23.22
CA LYS A 53 2.00 20.56 -22.11
C LYS A 53 1.07 20.21 -20.93
N LYS A 54 0.16 19.26 -21.12
CA LYS A 54 -0.84 18.86 -20.13
C LYS A 54 -0.67 17.44 -19.60
N LEU A 55 0.16 16.62 -20.23
CA LEU A 55 0.28 15.20 -19.92
C LEU A 55 1.74 14.84 -19.68
N SER A 56 2.05 14.44 -18.45
CA SER A 56 3.33 13.86 -18.06
C SER A 56 3.15 12.41 -17.62
N PHE A 57 4.20 11.62 -17.78
CA PHE A 57 4.20 10.21 -17.39
C PHE A 57 5.58 9.77 -16.89
N ASN A 58 5.58 8.67 -16.15
CA ASN A 58 6.77 7.94 -15.74
C ASN A 58 6.46 6.45 -15.76
N LEU A 59 7.25 5.69 -16.51
CA LEU A 59 7.17 4.24 -16.58
C LEU A 59 8.50 3.66 -16.15
N SER A 60 8.48 2.70 -15.24
CA SER A 60 9.69 2.06 -14.75
C SER A 60 9.49 0.58 -14.45
N GLY A 61 10.57 -0.17 -14.55
CA GLY A 61 10.69 -1.52 -14.04
C GLY A 61 11.84 -1.59 -13.05
N SER A 62 11.73 -2.41 -12.02
CA SER A 62 12.83 -2.65 -11.09
C SER A 62 12.89 -4.11 -10.64
N PHE A 63 14.09 -4.55 -10.35
CA PHE A 63 14.37 -5.83 -9.69
C PHE A 63 15.13 -5.56 -8.40
N LYS A 64 14.54 -6.04 -7.30
CA LYS A 64 15.05 -5.79 -5.95
C LYS A 64 15.25 -7.11 -5.22
N ARG A 65 16.40 -7.27 -4.55
CA ARG A 65 16.69 -8.36 -3.61
C ARG A 65 16.86 -7.84 -2.21
N THR A 66 16.06 -8.37 -1.29
CA THR A 66 16.07 -7.96 0.11
C THR A 66 16.26 -9.19 1.00
N THR A 67 17.23 -9.13 1.91
CA THR A 67 17.41 -10.15 2.96
C THR A 67 16.90 -9.63 4.29
N ASN A 68 16.41 -10.53 5.13
CA ASN A 68 15.73 -10.21 6.37
C ASN A 68 14.58 -9.21 6.14
N ASP A 69 13.82 -9.41 5.05
CA ASP A 69 12.58 -8.67 4.85
C ASP A 69 11.48 -9.28 5.70
N TYR A 70 10.75 -8.45 6.44
CA TYR A 70 9.72 -8.96 7.33
C TYR A 70 8.38 -9.11 6.64
N LEU A 71 7.69 -10.18 6.97
CA LEU A 71 6.32 -10.46 6.59
C LEU A 71 5.47 -10.64 7.85
N PHE A 72 4.25 -10.15 7.83
CA PHE A 72 3.35 -10.28 8.98
C PHE A 72 2.56 -11.57 8.92
N VAL A 73 2.59 -12.35 10.00
CA VAL A 73 1.84 -13.60 10.13
C VAL A 73 1.18 -13.70 11.49
N GLN A 74 0.06 -14.42 11.54
CA GLN A 74 -0.50 -14.91 12.80
C GLN A 74 0.15 -16.24 13.16
N ILE A 75 0.43 -16.45 14.42
CA ILE A 75 1.05 -17.69 14.93
C ILE A 75 -0.05 -18.53 15.59
N ALA A 76 -0.07 -19.83 15.31
CA ALA A 76 -0.95 -20.76 16.00
C ALA A 76 -0.48 -20.97 17.45
N ASP A 77 -1.40 -20.92 18.39
CA ASP A 77 -1.16 -21.32 19.78
C ASP A 77 -1.12 -22.85 19.94
N THR A 78 -0.89 -23.33 21.17
CA THR A 78 -0.88 -24.77 21.50
C THR A 78 -2.22 -25.48 21.24
N ASN A 79 -3.33 -24.74 21.16
CA ASN A 79 -4.65 -25.23 20.83
C ASN A 79 -5.00 -25.13 19.33
N ARG A 80 -4.01 -24.75 18.48
CA ARG A 80 -4.14 -24.53 17.02
C ARG A 80 -4.97 -23.32 16.65
N THR A 81 -5.34 -22.49 17.61
CA THR A 81 -6.04 -21.23 17.32
C THR A 81 -5.01 -20.19 16.88
N LEU A 82 -5.25 -19.54 15.75
CA LEU A 82 -4.40 -18.42 15.32
C LEU A 82 -4.49 -17.28 16.34
N SER A 83 -3.33 -16.72 16.68
CA SER A 83 -3.27 -15.54 17.53
C SER A 83 -4.04 -14.39 16.85
N LYS A 84 -4.64 -13.53 17.65
CA LYS A 84 -5.20 -12.28 17.11
C LYS A 84 -4.11 -11.24 16.78
N GLU A 85 -2.91 -11.43 17.31
CA GLU A 85 -1.78 -10.53 17.08
C GLU A 85 -0.91 -11.03 15.94
N TYR A 86 -0.23 -10.08 15.29
CA TYR A 86 0.71 -10.33 14.21
C TYR A 86 2.14 -10.35 14.72
N TYR A 87 2.92 -11.26 14.18
CA TYR A 87 4.36 -11.40 14.39
C TYR A 87 5.10 -11.19 13.08
N ALA A 88 6.39 -10.84 13.16
CA ALA A 88 7.24 -10.76 11.99
C ALA A 88 7.95 -12.10 11.75
N VAL A 89 7.84 -12.61 10.54
CA VAL A 89 8.75 -13.65 10.03
C VAL A 89 9.65 -13.00 9.00
N TYR A 90 10.90 -13.43 8.97
CA TYR A 90 11.92 -12.85 8.11
C TYR A 90 12.27 -13.80 6.98
N ASP A 91 12.41 -13.24 5.77
CA ASP A 91 12.76 -14.02 4.59
C ASP A 91 13.69 -13.23 3.66
N GLU A 92 14.30 -13.94 2.70
CA GLU A 92 14.89 -13.32 1.52
C GLU A 92 13.80 -13.21 0.46
N ILE A 93 13.59 -12.00 -0.06
CA ILE A 93 12.54 -11.71 -1.03
C ILE A 93 13.14 -11.04 -2.25
N ASP A 94 12.91 -11.64 -3.40
CA ASP A 94 13.14 -11.06 -4.70
C ASP A 94 11.82 -10.44 -5.19
N ALA A 95 11.87 -9.19 -5.63
CA ALA A 95 10.71 -8.47 -6.13
C ALA A 95 11.01 -7.86 -7.51
N LEU A 96 10.30 -8.33 -8.54
CA LEU A 96 10.22 -7.65 -9.81
C LEU A 96 9.00 -6.74 -9.79
N SER A 97 9.17 -5.47 -10.14
CA SER A 97 8.07 -4.52 -10.17
C SER A 97 8.03 -3.69 -11.45
N PHE A 98 6.81 -3.37 -11.87
CA PHE A 98 6.53 -2.44 -12.96
C PHE A 98 5.64 -1.33 -12.44
N LYS A 99 6.05 -0.09 -12.63
CA LYS A 99 5.35 1.08 -12.15
C LYS A 99 5.02 2.02 -13.31
N GLY A 100 3.76 2.46 -13.37
CA GLY A 100 3.29 3.49 -14.27
C GLY A 100 2.64 4.63 -13.48
N GLU A 101 3.04 5.86 -13.80
CA GLU A 101 2.48 7.09 -13.24
C GLU A 101 2.09 8.03 -14.38
N MET A 102 0.97 8.71 -14.22
CA MET A 102 0.49 9.69 -15.21
C MET A 102 -0.16 10.87 -14.49
N ALA A 103 0.19 12.07 -14.90
CA ALA A 103 -0.48 13.30 -14.47
C ALA A 103 -1.03 14.03 -15.68
N TYR A 104 -2.33 14.30 -15.66
CA TYR A 104 -3.03 14.95 -16.76
C TYR A 104 -3.79 16.20 -16.29
N GLN A 105 -3.35 17.37 -16.77
CA GLN A 105 -4.04 18.62 -16.55
C GLN A 105 -5.12 18.81 -17.65
N VAL A 106 -6.33 18.36 -17.35
CA VAL A 106 -7.47 18.47 -18.29
C VAL A 106 -7.70 19.92 -18.70
N ASN A 107 -7.74 20.80 -17.71
CA ASN A 107 -7.84 22.25 -17.86
C ASN A 107 -7.30 22.96 -16.60
N ASN A 108 -7.44 24.29 -16.51
CA ASN A 108 -6.93 25.08 -15.37
C ASN A 108 -7.65 24.77 -14.04
N LYS A 109 -8.72 23.96 -14.04
CA LYS A 109 -9.52 23.64 -12.87
C LYS A 109 -9.43 22.17 -12.47
N LEU A 110 -9.13 21.28 -13.42
CA LEU A 110 -9.17 19.84 -13.23
C LEU A 110 -7.81 19.22 -13.55
N THR A 111 -7.23 18.55 -12.57
CA THR A 111 -6.04 17.71 -12.71
C THR A 111 -6.39 16.29 -12.29
N LEU A 112 -5.95 15.33 -13.09
CA LEU A 112 -6.06 13.91 -12.80
C LEU A 112 -4.65 13.34 -12.61
N TYR A 113 -4.53 12.41 -11.66
CA TYR A 113 -3.32 11.65 -11.42
C TYR A 113 -3.67 10.17 -11.38
N GLY A 114 -2.92 9.35 -12.09
CA GLY A 114 -3.07 7.90 -12.09
C GLY A 114 -1.75 7.22 -11.76
N GLN A 115 -1.79 6.16 -10.99
CA GLN A 115 -0.66 5.29 -10.68
C GLN A 115 -1.10 3.84 -10.72
N ALA A 116 -0.25 2.98 -11.27
CA ALA A 116 -0.40 1.54 -11.20
C ALA A 116 0.97 0.88 -10.96
N ASP A 117 1.01 -0.03 -10.01
CA ASP A 117 2.17 -0.84 -9.68
C ASP A 117 1.79 -2.32 -9.80
N TYR A 118 2.61 -3.11 -10.47
CA TYR A 118 2.51 -4.56 -10.55
C TYR A 118 3.75 -5.18 -9.96
N PHE A 119 3.58 -6.20 -9.12
CA PHE A 119 4.66 -6.87 -8.40
C PHE A 119 4.63 -8.37 -8.64
N ILE A 120 5.80 -8.96 -8.80
CA ILE A 120 6.02 -10.39 -8.74
C ILE A 120 7.01 -10.61 -7.59
N PHE A 121 6.60 -11.38 -6.60
CA PHE A 121 7.42 -11.70 -5.43
C PHE A 121 7.87 -13.15 -5.48
N GLU A 122 9.14 -13.38 -5.16
CA GLU A 122 9.70 -14.71 -4.92
C GLU A 122 10.29 -14.71 -3.50
N THR A 123 9.83 -15.62 -2.68
CA THR A 123 10.23 -15.81 -1.28
C THR A 123 11.11 -17.04 -1.16
N ALA A 124 12.13 -17.03 -0.32
CA ALA A 124 13.05 -18.16 -0.17
C ALA A 124 12.47 -19.29 0.70
N ASN A 125 11.77 -18.95 1.79
CA ASN A 125 11.30 -19.90 2.79
C ASN A 125 9.78 -19.84 3.05
N GLN A 126 9.13 -18.72 2.76
CA GLN A 126 7.70 -18.58 2.91
C GLN A 126 6.99 -19.03 1.63
N ALA A 127 5.76 -19.55 1.75
CA ALA A 127 4.98 -19.95 0.58
C ALA A 127 4.54 -18.73 -0.26
N GLU A 128 4.30 -17.59 0.39
CA GLU A 128 3.82 -16.36 -0.23
C GLU A 128 4.43 -15.11 0.43
N ALA A 129 4.44 -14.00 -0.28
CA ALA A 129 4.75 -12.69 0.27
C ALA A 129 3.52 -12.15 1.05
N TRP A 130 3.34 -12.63 2.26
CA TRP A 130 2.13 -12.42 3.07
C TRP A 130 1.72 -10.94 3.14
N HIS A 131 0.43 -10.67 2.88
CA HIS A 131 -0.22 -9.35 2.90
C HIS A 131 0.38 -8.33 1.91
N ARG A 132 1.10 -8.79 0.89
CA ARG A 132 1.61 -7.95 -0.19
C ARG A 132 0.77 -8.18 -1.45
N PRO A 133 0.02 -7.18 -1.92
CA PRO A 133 -0.76 -7.32 -3.15
C PRO A 133 0.15 -7.33 -4.37
N ASP A 134 -0.23 -8.11 -5.36
CA ASP A 134 0.41 -8.18 -6.68
C ASP A 134 0.16 -6.93 -7.53
N VAL A 135 -0.99 -6.28 -7.34
CA VAL A 135 -1.36 -5.04 -8.05
C VAL A 135 -1.75 -3.97 -7.05
N LYS A 136 -1.29 -2.75 -7.27
CA LYS A 136 -1.82 -1.53 -6.63
C LYS A 136 -2.10 -0.51 -7.71
N ALA A 137 -3.30 0.04 -7.72
CA ALA A 137 -3.65 1.13 -8.63
C ALA A 137 -4.41 2.23 -7.89
N SER A 138 -4.22 3.46 -8.32
CA SER A 138 -4.99 4.59 -7.81
C SER A 138 -5.24 5.61 -8.90
N ILE A 139 -6.40 6.25 -8.82
CA ILE A 139 -6.75 7.41 -9.64
C ILE A 139 -7.21 8.50 -8.69
N SER A 140 -6.55 9.65 -8.76
CA SER A 140 -6.90 10.84 -7.98
C SER A 140 -7.32 11.97 -8.90
N GLY A 141 -8.35 12.70 -8.52
CA GLY A 141 -8.84 13.88 -9.21
C GLY A 141 -8.90 15.09 -8.29
N ALA A 142 -8.46 16.25 -8.77
CA ALA A 142 -8.59 17.53 -8.06
C ALA A 142 -9.28 18.55 -8.95
N TYR A 143 -10.46 19.01 -8.52
CA TYR A 143 -11.22 20.04 -9.20
C TYR A 143 -11.29 21.31 -8.35
N ASN A 144 -10.83 22.43 -8.92
CA ASN A 144 -10.83 23.73 -8.28
C ASN A 144 -11.87 24.65 -8.94
N LEU A 145 -12.96 24.94 -8.24
CA LEU A 145 -13.99 25.87 -8.71
C LEU A 145 -13.78 27.26 -8.12
N ARG A 146 -13.21 28.16 -8.93
CA ARG A 146 -13.01 29.59 -8.63
C ARG A 146 -12.27 29.85 -7.31
N ASP A 147 -11.34 28.96 -6.92
CA ASP A 147 -10.61 29.00 -5.64
C ASP A 147 -11.49 29.00 -4.39
N LYS A 148 -12.79 28.72 -4.55
CA LYS A 148 -13.79 28.69 -3.47
C LYS A 148 -14.15 27.27 -3.05
N ILE A 149 -14.32 26.37 -4.02
CA ILE A 149 -14.67 24.97 -3.78
C ILE A 149 -13.58 24.10 -4.40
N ILE A 150 -12.95 23.30 -3.57
CA ILE A 150 -11.98 22.30 -3.98
C ILE A 150 -12.58 20.92 -3.72
N VAL A 151 -12.70 20.14 -4.77
CA VAL A 151 -13.16 18.75 -4.71
C VAL A 151 -11.99 17.86 -5.05
N LYS A 152 -11.68 16.91 -4.15
CA LYS A 152 -10.68 15.86 -4.39
C LYS A 152 -11.35 14.50 -4.28
N THR A 153 -11.03 13.61 -5.19
CA THR A 153 -11.48 12.21 -5.15
C THR A 153 -10.30 11.30 -5.32
N ASP A 154 -10.32 10.18 -4.61
CA ASP A 154 -9.33 9.13 -4.69
C ASP A 154 -10.03 7.79 -4.86
N LEU A 155 -9.70 7.07 -5.91
CA LEU A 155 -10.11 5.69 -6.16
C LEU A 155 -8.88 4.83 -6.00
N ILE A 156 -8.95 3.82 -5.13
CA ILE A 156 -7.83 2.95 -4.78
C ILE A 156 -8.25 1.51 -5.05
N PHE A 157 -7.38 0.78 -5.71
CA PHE A 157 -7.52 -0.65 -5.96
C PHE A 157 -6.26 -1.39 -5.54
N TRP A 158 -6.42 -2.45 -4.75
CA TRP A 158 -5.38 -3.45 -4.50
C TRP A 158 -5.85 -4.80 -4.99
N GLY A 159 -4.99 -5.50 -5.69
CA GLY A 159 -5.22 -6.85 -6.16
C GLY A 159 -5.27 -7.87 -5.03
N GLU A 160 -5.11 -9.10 -5.39
CA GLU A 160 -5.14 -10.21 -4.46
C GLU A 160 -3.96 -10.17 -3.50
N GLN A 161 -4.19 -10.61 -2.27
CA GLN A 161 -3.19 -10.77 -1.24
C GLN A 161 -3.37 -12.14 -0.62
N PHE A 162 -2.30 -12.68 -0.06
CA PHE A 162 -2.33 -13.94 0.65
C PHE A 162 -1.98 -13.74 2.12
N ALA A 163 -2.68 -14.45 3.00
CA ALA A 163 -2.40 -14.50 4.42
C ALA A 163 -2.08 -15.95 4.82
N ARG A 164 -1.24 -16.10 5.83
CA ARG A 164 -0.97 -17.41 6.41
C ARG A 164 -2.18 -17.85 7.21
N GLY A 165 -2.69 -19.06 6.93
CA GLY A 165 -3.82 -19.67 7.58
C GLY A 165 -3.44 -20.59 8.73
N GLU A 166 -4.25 -21.61 8.96
CA GLU A 166 -4.05 -22.59 10.01
C GLU A 166 -2.82 -23.46 9.77
N ALA A 167 -2.25 -23.98 10.86
CA ALA A 167 -1.11 -24.87 10.80
C ALA A 167 -1.56 -26.28 10.43
N ASN A 168 -0.92 -26.87 9.43
CA ASN A 168 -1.05 -28.29 9.08
C ASN A 168 -0.06 -29.12 9.88
N LEU A 169 -0.51 -30.22 10.46
CA LEU A 169 0.27 -31.04 11.34
C LEU A 169 0.48 -32.43 10.79
N ASP A 170 1.61 -33.03 11.13
CA ASP A 170 1.88 -34.43 10.90
C ASP A 170 1.18 -35.34 11.95
N VAL A 171 1.42 -36.65 11.84
CA VAL A 171 0.88 -37.66 12.76
C VAL A 171 1.39 -37.52 14.20
N ASN A 172 2.48 -36.78 14.43
CA ASN A 172 3.10 -36.51 15.72
C ASN A 172 2.72 -35.12 16.27
N ASN A 173 1.77 -34.40 15.63
CA ASN A 173 1.39 -33.03 15.93
C ASN A 173 2.50 -31.99 15.69
N ALA A 174 3.50 -32.28 14.87
CA ALA A 174 4.49 -31.27 14.43
C ALA A 174 3.91 -30.47 13.26
N ILE A 175 4.15 -29.15 13.26
CA ILE A 175 3.74 -28.28 12.15
C ILE A 175 4.60 -28.61 10.93
N ILE A 176 3.96 -28.99 9.84
CA ILE A 176 4.62 -29.29 8.55
C ILE A 176 4.44 -28.17 7.53
N ASP A 177 3.33 -27.45 7.61
CA ASP A 177 3.01 -26.36 6.68
C ASP A 177 1.87 -25.50 7.24
N TYR A 178 1.47 -24.48 6.49
CA TYR A 178 0.34 -23.59 6.81
C TYR A 178 -0.55 -23.43 5.58
N ASP A 179 -1.84 -23.34 5.80
CA ASP A 179 -2.78 -23.01 4.75
C ASP A 179 -2.50 -21.63 4.17
N VAL A 180 -2.71 -21.50 2.87
CA VAL A 180 -2.67 -20.22 2.16
C VAL A 180 -4.08 -19.68 2.02
N VAL A 181 -4.37 -18.58 2.70
CA VAL A 181 -5.68 -17.92 2.66
C VAL A 181 -5.63 -16.74 1.71
N LYS A 182 -6.43 -16.78 0.65
CA LYS A 182 -6.57 -15.68 -0.29
C LYS A 182 -7.50 -14.61 0.28
N LEU A 183 -7.00 -13.38 0.41
CA LEU A 183 -7.77 -12.22 0.80
C LEU A 183 -8.41 -11.58 -0.44
N LYS A 184 -9.60 -10.99 -0.25
CA LYS A 184 -10.31 -10.30 -1.32
C LYS A 184 -9.55 -9.05 -1.77
N SER A 185 -9.64 -8.74 -3.06
CA SER A 185 -9.17 -7.46 -3.60
C SER A 185 -9.85 -6.29 -2.90
N ILE A 186 -9.12 -5.21 -2.75
CA ILE A 186 -9.56 -4.00 -2.07
C ILE A 186 -9.97 -2.96 -3.11
N PHE A 187 -11.15 -2.41 -2.97
CA PHE A 187 -11.58 -1.22 -3.70
C PHE A 187 -12.09 -0.19 -2.70
N ASP A 188 -11.48 0.99 -2.71
CA ASP A 188 -11.81 2.09 -1.82
C ASP A 188 -12.01 3.38 -2.64
N ALA A 189 -13.07 4.13 -2.30
CA ALA A 189 -13.40 5.39 -2.95
C ALA A 189 -13.61 6.48 -1.89
N ASN A 190 -12.89 7.58 -2.06
CA ASN A 190 -12.88 8.70 -1.12
C ASN A 190 -13.19 10.01 -1.84
N LEU A 191 -13.91 10.91 -1.15
CA LEU A 191 -14.26 12.24 -1.65
C LEU A 191 -14.02 13.26 -0.55
N ASN A 192 -13.28 14.30 -0.87
CA ASN A 192 -13.08 15.47 -0.01
C ASN A 192 -13.63 16.73 -0.71
N VAL A 193 -14.43 17.49 0.02
CA VAL A 193 -14.96 18.79 -0.44
C VAL A 193 -14.55 19.85 0.56
N GLU A 194 -13.76 20.81 0.12
CA GLU A 194 -13.34 21.98 0.89
C GLU A 194 -14.03 23.23 0.34
N TYR A 195 -14.66 24.00 1.21
CA TYR A 195 -15.21 25.32 0.92
C TYR A 195 -14.39 26.42 1.60
N ARG A 196 -13.78 27.29 0.81
CA ARG A 196 -12.98 28.45 1.25
C ARG A 196 -13.88 29.67 1.40
N TYR A 197 -14.36 29.91 2.62
CA TYR A 197 -15.19 31.10 2.91
C TYR A 197 -14.36 32.39 2.75
N THR A 198 -13.18 32.44 3.31
CA THR A 198 -12.20 33.53 3.14
C THR A 198 -10.81 32.95 2.79
N LYS A 199 -9.80 33.84 2.60
CA LYS A 199 -8.40 33.39 2.44
C LYS A 199 -7.85 32.70 3.70
N ARG A 200 -8.49 32.89 4.87
CA ARG A 200 -8.03 32.41 6.17
C ARG A 200 -8.93 31.30 6.75
N LEU A 201 -10.20 31.24 6.33
CA LEU A 201 -11.18 30.30 6.89
C LEU A 201 -11.70 29.39 5.81
N SER A 202 -11.56 28.09 6.00
CA SER A 202 -12.19 27.05 5.19
C SER A 202 -12.92 26.03 6.07
N ALA A 203 -13.91 25.37 5.47
CA ALA A 203 -14.60 24.22 6.02
C ALA A 203 -14.42 23.03 5.07
N PHE A 204 -14.30 21.82 5.60
CA PHE A 204 -14.23 20.62 4.76
C PHE A 204 -15.16 19.52 5.28
N VAL A 205 -15.58 18.69 4.34
CA VAL A 205 -16.23 17.40 4.58
C VAL A 205 -15.52 16.35 3.77
N GLN A 206 -15.17 15.26 4.42
CA GLN A 206 -14.49 14.10 3.81
C GLN A 206 -15.35 12.85 4.00
N PHE A 207 -15.64 12.19 2.91
CA PHE A 207 -16.32 10.91 2.83
C PHE A 207 -15.30 9.84 2.51
N ASN A 208 -15.12 8.87 3.39
CA ASN A 208 -14.20 7.77 3.21
C ASN A 208 -14.96 6.46 3.02
N ASN A 209 -14.39 5.59 2.19
CA ASN A 209 -14.97 4.30 1.84
C ASN A 209 -16.45 4.44 1.42
N ILE A 210 -16.70 5.26 0.40
CA ILE A 210 -18.06 5.57 -0.08
C ILE A 210 -18.82 4.30 -0.51
N GLY A 211 -18.10 3.27 -0.98
CA GLY A 211 -18.68 1.98 -1.30
C GLY A 211 -19.20 1.18 -0.10
N GLY A 212 -18.84 1.57 1.12
CA GLY A 212 -19.21 0.87 2.35
C GLY A 212 -18.66 -0.56 2.43
N ILE A 213 -17.62 -0.89 1.65
CA ILE A 213 -17.08 -2.23 1.55
C ILE A 213 -16.10 -2.45 2.70
N ASN A 214 -16.39 -3.44 3.55
CA ASN A 214 -15.43 -3.91 4.53
C ASN A 214 -14.42 -4.83 3.83
N PHE A 215 -13.16 -4.43 3.83
CA PHE A 215 -12.05 -5.24 3.31
C PHE A 215 -11.01 -5.47 4.39
N GLU A 216 -10.23 -6.51 4.23
CA GLU A 216 -9.15 -6.87 5.15
C GLU A 216 -7.80 -6.60 4.49
N LYS A 217 -7.07 -5.61 4.99
CA LYS A 217 -5.66 -5.45 4.65
C LYS A 217 -4.82 -6.52 5.36
N TYR A 218 -5.25 -6.87 6.56
CA TYR A 218 -4.70 -7.95 7.38
C TYR A 218 -5.85 -8.90 7.73
N LYS A 219 -5.62 -10.20 7.58
CA LYS A 219 -6.61 -11.23 7.87
C LYS A 219 -7.21 -11.04 9.27
N ASP A 220 -8.52 -11.22 9.40
CA ASP A 220 -9.30 -11.04 10.62
C ASP A 220 -9.42 -9.59 11.14
N TYR A 221 -8.92 -8.61 10.39
CA TYR A 221 -9.00 -7.19 10.73
C TYR A 221 -9.67 -6.39 9.61
N PRO A 222 -11.00 -6.39 9.59
CA PRO A 222 -11.74 -5.61 8.60
C PRO A 222 -11.52 -4.11 8.83
N THR A 223 -11.39 -3.37 7.73
CA THR A 223 -11.30 -1.93 7.77
C THR A 223 -12.63 -1.29 8.16
N GLN A 224 -12.56 -0.05 8.60
CA GLN A 224 -13.74 0.74 8.86
C GLN A 224 -14.53 0.92 7.56
N GLY A 225 -15.86 0.67 7.62
CA GLY A 225 -16.79 0.93 6.53
C GLY A 225 -16.93 2.43 6.25
N PHE A 226 -17.99 2.80 5.56
CA PHE A 226 -18.26 4.20 5.23
C PHE A 226 -18.20 5.09 6.48
N ASN A 227 -17.45 6.19 6.38
CA ASN A 227 -17.35 7.18 7.46
C ASN A 227 -17.24 8.60 6.89
N VAL A 228 -17.62 9.56 7.71
CA VAL A 228 -17.61 10.99 7.36
C VAL A 228 -16.85 11.79 8.40
N TRP A 229 -15.97 12.65 7.93
CA TRP A 229 -15.23 13.59 8.76
C TRP A 229 -15.52 15.00 8.29
N CYS A 230 -15.65 15.94 9.22
CA CYS A 230 -15.79 17.35 8.89
C CYS A 230 -14.95 18.20 9.84
N GLY A 231 -14.57 19.37 9.38
CA GLY A 231 -13.77 20.28 10.18
C GLY A 231 -13.64 21.66 9.57
N LEU A 232 -13.00 22.55 10.35
CA LEU A 232 -12.70 23.92 9.98
C LEU A 232 -11.18 24.13 10.03
N THR A 233 -10.65 24.92 9.11
CA THR A 233 -9.25 25.34 9.12
C THR A 233 -9.18 26.86 9.14
N TYR A 234 -8.40 27.41 10.07
CA TYR A 234 -8.16 28.84 10.18
C TYR A 234 -6.65 29.13 10.13
N ALA A 235 -6.25 30.03 9.23
CA ALA A 235 -4.87 30.52 9.12
C ALA A 235 -4.75 31.90 9.80
N PHE A 236 -3.85 32.02 10.75
CA PHE A 236 -3.57 33.24 11.50
C PHE A 236 -2.75 34.25 10.68
#